data_92c6a7441048cc3bf5b4a778bbd584d6
#
_entry.id   92c6a7441048cc3bf5b4a778bbd584d6
#
_cell.length_a   1.000
_cell.length_b   1.000
_cell.length_c   1.000
_cell.angle_alpha   90.00
_cell.angle_beta   90.00
_cell.angle_gamma   90.00
#
_symmetry.space_group_name_H-M   'P 1'
#
loop_
_entity.id
_entity.type
_entity.pdbx_description
1 polymer ?
#
loop_
_entity_poly.entity_id
_entity_poly.type
_entity_poly.pdbx_seq_one_letter_code
_entity_poly.pdbx_strand_id
1 'polypeptide(L)'
;GFLIDDFLADNAFFGAKRVVVSSASSKTSIALAFQLFEHGRERCEVVGLTSKRNVPFVESLGCHHRVVAYTDIESLDASVPTIFVDMAGDADVTTRIHHHCGDALKYSCQVGGTHWDRLAFGIQVPGPTPTLFWAPGQLAKRMGDWGAAGFQQRAGGAWMKFLPRVGGWITVERASGTAAIER
;
A
#
# COMPACT_ATOMS: atom_id res chain seq x y z
N GLY A 1 -1.94 -3.47 -6.13
CA GLY A 1 -0.54 -3.05 -6.01
C GLY A 1 -0.10 -2.30 -7.25
N PHE A 2 -0.08 -2.94 -8.43
CA PHE A 2 0.41 -2.34 -9.69
C PHE A 2 -0.21 -0.97 -10.01
N LEU A 3 -1.54 -0.83 -10.01
CA LEU A 3 -2.19 0.44 -10.32
C LEU A 3 -1.93 1.54 -9.29
N ILE A 4 -1.68 1.18 -8.03
CA ILE A 4 -1.34 2.17 -6.99
C ILE A 4 0.09 2.66 -7.20
N ASP A 5 1.04 1.76 -7.43
CA ASP A 5 2.43 2.11 -7.77
C ASP A 5 2.50 3.02 -9.00
N ASP A 6 1.77 2.63 -10.07
CA ASP A 6 1.65 3.41 -11.29
C ASP A 6 1.05 4.81 -11.04
N PHE A 7 0.01 4.91 -10.22
CA PHE A 7 -0.59 6.20 -9.85
C PHE A 7 0.40 7.09 -9.10
N LEU A 8 1.13 6.54 -8.14
CA LEU A 8 2.13 7.30 -7.39
C LEU A 8 3.26 7.78 -8.30
N ALA A 9 3.73 6.92 -9.19
CA ALA A 9 4.75 7.26 -10.19
C ALA A 9 4.27 8.32 -11.18
N ASP A 10 3.04 8.23 -11.66
CA ASP A 10 2.39 9.18 -12.56
C ASP A 10 2.29 10.60 -11.97
N ASN A 11 2.21 10.68 -10.64
CA ASN A 11 2.19 11.93 -9.87
C ASN A 11 3.56 12.29 -9.26
N ALA A 12 4.66 11.76 -9.79
CA ALA A 12 6.02 11.99 -9.32
C ALA A 12 6.16 11.81 -7.80
N PHE A 13 5.42 10.83 -7.24
CA PHE A 13 5.35 10.57 -5.80
C PHE A 13 5.00 11.82 -4.96
N PHE A 14 4.31 12.79 -5.55
CA PHE A 14 3.97 14.07 -4.88
C PHE A 14 5.17 14.75 -4.20
N GLY A 15 6.38 14.49 -4.70
CA GLY A 15 7.64 14.98 -4.12
C GLY A 15 8.07 14.29 -2.81
N ALA A 16 7.39 13.22 -2.41
CA ALA A 16 7.74 12.46 -1.22
C ALA A 16 9.04 11.64 -1.39
N LYS A 17 9.66 11.36 -0.24
CA LYS A 17 10.86 10.51 -0.12
C LYS A 17 10.56 9.20 0.63
N ARG A 18 9.36 9.07 1.17
CA ARG A 18 8.88 7.90 1.92
C ARG A 18 7.46 7.56 1.51
N VAL A 19 7.19 6.26 1.37
CA VAL A 19 5.83 5.73 1.26
C VAL A 19 5.58 4.81 2.46
N VAL A 20 4.62 5.17 3.28
CA VAL A 20 4.15 4.40 4.43
C VAL A 20 2.89 3.66 4.03
N VAL A 21 2.88 2.34 4.13
CA VAL A 21 1.75 1.48 3.72
C VAL A 21 1.17 0.78 4.94
N SER A 22 -0.10 1.04 5.26
CA SER A 22 -0.80 0.34 6.34
C SER A 22 -1.17 -1.09 5.96
N SER A 23 -1.54 -1.91 6.95
CA SER A 23 -1.85 -3.34 6.76
C SER A 23 -0.78 -4.08 5.94
N ALA A 24 0.50 -3.86 6.26
CA ALA A 24 1.62 -4.36 5.48
C ALA A 24 1.65 -5.89 5.30
N SER A 25 0.91 -6.63 6.12
CA SER A 25 0.71 -8.08 5.97
C SER A 25 -0.43 -8.48 5.01
N SER A 26 -1.18 -7.53 4.47
CA SER A 26 -2.26 -7.83 3.51
C SER A 26 -1.70 -8.06 2.11
N LYS A 27 -2.37 -8.91 1.33
CA LYS A 27 -1.95 -9.26 -0.04
C LYS A 27 -1.77 -8.03 -0.94
N THR A 28 -2.66 -7.05 -0.83
CA THR A 28 -2.59 -5.82 -1.64
C THR A 28 -1.41 -4.95 -1.22
N SER A 29 -1.17 -4.81 0.09
CA SER A 29 0.00 -4.08 0.61
C SER A 29 1.31 -4.72 0.20
N ILE A 30 1.41 -6.05 0.30
CA ILE A 30 2.61 -6.80 -0.10
C ILE A 30 2.88 -6.60 -1.60
N ALA A 31 1.82 -6.70 -2.44
CA ALA A 31 1.97 -6.48 -3.88
C ALA A 31 2.39 -5.04 -4.21
N LEU A 32 1.90 -4.04 -3.47
CA LEU A 32 2.32 -2.64 -3.63
C LEU A 32 3.77 -2.46 -3.16
N ALA A 33 4.09 -2.93 -1.95
CA ALA A 33 5.44 -2.80 -1.40
C ALA A 33 6.50 -3.43 -2.30
N PHE A 34 6.19 -4.61 -2.88
CA PHE A 34 7.06 -5.25 -3.86
C PHE A 34 7.31 -4.35 -5.09
N GLN A 35 6.26 -3.76 -5.69
CA GLN A 35 6.41 -2.88 -6.86
C GLN A 35 7.26 -1.64 -6.51
N LEU A 36 6.94 -0.97 -5.41
CA LEU A 36 7.67 0.19 -4.92
C LEU A 36 9.14 -0.13 -4.66
N PHE A 37 9.43 -1.28 -4.06
CA PHE A 37 10.78 -1.71 -3.72
C PHE A 37 11.61 -2.07 -4.96
N GLU A 38 11.02 -2.77 -5.93
CA GLU A 38 11.69 -3.15 -7.18
C GLU A 38 11.96 -1.94 -8.10
N HIS A 39 10.99 -1.02 -8.20
CA HIS A 39 11.10 0.13 -9.08
C HIS A 39 11.76 1.35 -8.43
N GLY A 40 11.87 1.38 -7.11
CA GLY A 40 12.11 2.61 -6.37
C GLY A 40 13.17 2.58 -5.28
N ARG A 41 14.04 1.58 -5.21
CA ARG A 41 15.08 1.51 -4.15
C ARG A 41 15.83 2.83 -3.92
N GLU A 42 16.02 3.61 -4.98
CA GLU A 42 16.69 4.91 -4.93
C GLU A 42 15.70 6.09 -4.86
N ARG A 43 14.39 5.85 -5.02
CA ARG A 43 13.38 6.92 -5.13
C ARG A 43 12.71 7.22 -3.81
N CYS A 44 12.25 6.19 -3.10
CA CYS A 44 11.50 6.33 -1.85
C CYS A 44 11.84 5.22 -0.87
N GLU A 45 11.90 5.59 0.41
CA GLU A 45 11.86 4.62 1.50
C GLU A 45 10.47 3.97 1.55
N VAL A 46 10.39 2.65 1.52
CA VAL A 46 9.14 1.89 1.67
C VAL A 46 9.03 1.40 3.11
N VAL A 47 8.03 1.89 3.83
CA VAL A 47 7.78 1.53 5.23
C VAL A 47 6.47 0.78 5.34
N GLY A 48 6.52 -0.42 5.92
CA GLY A 48 5.33 -1.22 6.23
C GLY A 48 4.84 -0.95 7.65
N LEU A 49 3.58 -0.53 7.80
CA LEU A 49 2.91 -0.47 9.10
C LEU A 49 2.05 -1.72 9.31
N THR A 50 2.21 -2.38 10.45
CA THR A 50 1.47 -3.59 10.78
C THR A 50 1.26 -3.76 12.29
N SER A 51 0.50 -4.78 12.70
CA SER A 51 0.42 -5.14 14.12
C SER A 51 1.74 -5.75 14.59
N LYS A 52 2.07 -5.57 15.88
CA LYS A 52 3.32 -6.07 16.46
C LYS A 52 3.56 -7.56 16.19
N ARG A 53 2.50 -8.38 16.22
CA ARG A 53 2.59 -9.83 15.93
C ARG A 53 3.00 -10.16 14.51
N ASN A 54 2.71 -9.26 13.54
CA ASN A 54 2.99 -9.48 12.13
C ASN A 54 4.33 -8.90 11.67
N VAL A 55 5.03 -8.15 12.54
CA VAL A 55 6.32 -7.54 12.19
C VAL A 55 7.31 -8.57 11.64
N PRO A 56 7.56 -9.73 12.31
CA PRO A 56 8.53 -10.71 11.79
C PRO A 56 8.14 -11.26 10.41
N PHE A 57 6.84 -11.47 10.17
CA PHE A 57 6.35 -11.92 8.87
C PHE A 57 6.59 -10.87 7.79
N VAL A 58 6.25 -9.60 8.06
CA VAL A 58 6.41 -8.53 7.07
C VAL A 58 7.88 -8.26 6.77
N GLU A 59 8.77 -8.35 7.77
CA GLU A 59 10.22 -8.25 7.58
C GLU A 59 10.75 -9.40 6.70
N SER A 60 10.25 -10.61 6.90
CA SER A 60 10.67 -11.78 6.10
C SER A 60 10.33 -11.69 4.62
N LEU A 61 9.39 -10.80 4.22
CA LEU A 61 9.03 -10.57 2.82
C LEU A 61 10.16 -9.89 2.02
N GLY A 62 11.03 -9.14 2.68
CA GLY A 62 12.19 -8.48 2.06
C GLY A 62 11.84 -7.42 1.01
N CYS A 63 10.63 -6.83 1.08
CA CYS A 63 10.16 -5.78 0.17
C CYS A 63 9.85 -4.45 0.87
N HIS A 64 10.34 -4.27 2.08
CA HIS A 64 10.28 -3.03 2.84
C HIS A 64 11.69 -2.61 3.26
N HIS A 65 11.96 -1.31 3.30
CA HIS A 65 13.19 -0.78 3.89
C HIS A 65 13.12 -0.80 5.41
N ARG A 66 11.91 -0.63 5.95
CA ARG A 66 11.62 -0.64 7.39
C ARG A 66 10.21 -1.17 7.63
N VAL A 67 10.04 -1.92 8.72
CA VAL A 67 8.74 -2.36 9.23
C VAL A 67 8.54 -1.74 10.61
N VAL A 68 7.37 -1.15 10.83
CA VAL A 68 7.03 -0.46 12.07
C VAL A 68 5.69 -0.99 12.59
N ALA A 69 5.62 -1.27 13.89
CA ALA A 69 4.35 -1.62 14.50
C ALA A 69 3.45 -0.37 14.61
N TYR A 70 2.12 -0.57 14.56
CA TYR A 70 1.18 0.55 14.76
C TYR A 70 1.39 1.29 16.08
N THR A 71 1.92 0.62 17.11
CA THR A 71 2.26 1.25 18.40
C THR A 71 3.41 2.23 18.32
N ASP A 72 4.25 2.11 17.30
CA ASP A 72 5.54 2.77 17.21
C ASP A 72 5.61 3.77 16.02
N ILE A 73 4.45 4.25 15.54
CA ILE A 73 4.35 5.21 14.42
C ILE A 73 5.23 6.44 14.66
N GLU A 74 5.27 6.93 15.88
CA GLU A 74 6.03 8.12 16.29
C GLU A 74 7.55 7.90 16.28
N SER A 75 8.02 6.67 16.05
CA SER A 75 9.44 6.37 15.80
C SER A 75 9.91 6.75 14.40
N LEU A 76 8.99 7.07 13.50
CA LEU A 76 9.33 7.58 12.17
C LEU A 76 9.84 9.02 12.29
N ASP A 77 10.81 9.38 11.47
CA ASP A 77 11.23 10.78 11.36
C ASP A 77 10.11 11.59 10.71
N ALA A 78 9.48 12.48 11.48
CA ALA A 78 8.36 13.32 11.06
C ALA A 78 8.73 14.36 9.99
N SER A 79 10.02 14.66 9.82
CA SER A 79 10.50 15.68 8.85
C SER A 79 10.61 15.16 7.42
N VAL A 80 10.60 13.84 7.22
CA VAL A 80 10.74 13.21 5.90
C VAL A 80 9.46 13.36 5.09
N PRO A 81 9.51 13.96 3.88
CA PRO A 81 8.35 14.07 2.99
C PRO A 81 7.74 12.69 2.72
N THR A 82 6.50 12.48 3.15
CA THR A 82 5.86 11.16 3.24
C THR A 82 4.55 11.09 2.46
N ILE A 83 4.30 9.97 1.80
CA ILE A 83 2.97 9.53 1.36
C ILE A 83 2.47 8.48 2.35
N PHE A 84 1.21 8.57 2.74
CA PHE A 84 0.52 7.52 3.46
C PHE A 84 -0.44 6.79 2.52
N VAL A 85 -0.29 5.47 2.41
CA VAL A 85 -1.21 4.60 1.67
C VAL A 85 -1.97 3.73 2.66
N ASP A 86 -3.22 4.08 2.88
CA ASP A 86 -4.07 3.40 3.85
C ASP A 86 -4.83 2.24 3.19
N MET A 87 -4.44 1.02 3.56
CA MET A 87 -5.12 -0.22 3.16
C MET A 87 -6.12 -0.71 4.21
N ALA A 88 -6.02 -0.21 5.45
CA ALA A 88 -6.82 -0.66 6.58
C ALA A 88 -8.16 0.10 6.69
N GLY A 89 -8.13 1.40 6.40
CA GLY A 89 -9.24 2.31 6.68
C GLY A 89 -9.43 2.57 8.18
N ASP A 90 -8.36 2.40 8.97
CA ASP A 90 -8.40 2.63 10.42
C ASP A 90 -8.22 4.12 10.73
N ALA A 91 -9.26 4.75 11.28
CA ALA A 91 -9.28 6.17 11.58
C ALA A 91 -8.22 6.59 12.61
N ASP A 92 -7.91 5.74 13.60
CA ASP A 92 -6.91 6.04 14.61
C ASP A 92 -5.50 6.05 14.01
N VAL A 93 -5.18 5.06 13.17
CA VAL A 93 -3.90 5.00 12.44
C VAL A 93 -3.76 6.20 11.52
N THR A 94 -4.80 6.52 10.75
CA THR A 94 -4.81 7.68 9.85
C THR A 94 -4.60 8.97 10.62
N THR A 95 -5.33 9.17 11.70
CA THR A 95 -5.20 10.36 12.57
C THR A 95 -3.78 10.51 13.10
N ARG A 96 -3.20 9.43 13.62
CA ARG A 96 -1.83 9.44 14.18
C ARG A 96 -0.78 9.77 13.13
N ILE A 97 -0.86 9.17 11.93
CA ILE A 97 0.08 9.47 10.83
C ILE A 97 -0.02 10.95 10.43
N HIS A 98 -1.23 11.47 10.28
CA HIS A 98 -1.44 12.85 9.90
C HIS A 98 -0.91 13.84 10.93
N HIS A 99 -1.18 13.59 12.22
CA HIS A 99 -0.66 14.45 13.29
C HIS A 99 0.87 14.33 13.44
N HIS A 100 1.42 13.12 13.27
CA HIS A 100 2.85 12.91 13.40
C HIS A 100 3.64 13.55 12.25
N CYS A 101 3.21 13.34 11.00
CA CYS A 101 3.92 13.87 9.83
C CYS A 101 3.61 15.35 9.55
N GLY A 102 2.44 15.86 9.95
CA GLY A 102 2.05 17.24 9.72
C GLY A 102 2.29 17.70 8.27
N ASP A 103 3.01 18.79 8.09
CA ASP A 103 3.32 19.39 6.78
C ASP A 103 4.25 18.53 5.89
N ALA A 104 4.94 17.56 6.48
CA ALA A 104 5.75 16.60 5.72
C ALA A 104 4.88 15.53 5.03
N LEU A 105 3.62 15.32 5.42
CA LEU A 105 2.70 14.46 4.71
C LEU A 105 2.30 15.12 3.38
N LYS A 106 2.70 14.53 2.26
CA LYS A 106 2.47 15.09 0.91
C LYS A 106 1.21 14.57 0.24
N TYR A 107 0.81 13.35 0.56
CA TYR A 107 -0.41 12.75 0.04
C TYR A 107 -0.93 11.67 1.00
N SER A 108 -2.24 11.58 1.13
CA SER A 108 -2.92 10.54 1.91
C SER A 108 -3.87 9.78 0.99
N CYS A 109 -3.46 8.56 0.64
CA CYS A 109 -4.13 7.69 -0.32
C CYS A 109 -4.94 6.63 0.42
N GLN A 110 -6.26 6.71 0.39
CA GLN A 110 -7.13 5.71 0.97
C GLN A 110 -7.48 4.65 -0.09
N VAL A 111 -7.13 3.39 0.16
CA VAL A 111 -7.34 2.28 -0.78
C VAL A 111 -8.41 1.32 -0.31
N GLY A 112 -8.42 0.99 0.97
CA GLY A 112 -9.32 0.01 1.55
C GLY A 112 -10.03 0.52 2.80
N GLY A 113 -11.01 -0.26 3.24
CA GLY A 113 -11.70 -0.09 4.50
C GLY A 113 -12.18 -1.46 4.95
N THR A 114 -11.46 -2.06 5.90
CA THR A 114 -11.83 -3.37 6.48
C THR A 114 -12.83 -3.23 7.62
N HIS A 115 -12.98 -2.03 8.16
CA HIS A 115 -13.88 -1.72 9.26
C HIS A 115 -14.89 -0.67 8.82
N TRP A 116 -16.09 -1.10 8.41
CA TRP A 116 -17.17 -0.22 7.96
C TRP A 116 -17.60 0.80 9.02
N ASP A 117 -17.44 0.45 10.29
CA ASP A 117 -17.77 1.25 11.47
C ASP A 117 -16.69 2.28 11.85
N ARG A 118 -15.51 2.20 11.21
CA ARG A 118 -14.34 3.05 11.50
C ARG A 118 -13.73 3.72 10.28
N LEU A 119 -14.47 3.74 9.16
CA LEU A 119 -13.97 4.34 7.93
C LEU A 119 -13.60 5.81 8.15
N ALA A 120 -12.39 6.16 7.75
CA ALA A 120 -11.82 7.50 7.83
C ALA A 120 -12.47 8.52 6.85
N PHE A 121 -13.65 8.22 6.30
CA PHE A 121 -14.35 9.17 5.43
C PHE A 121 -14.80 10.40 6.21
N GLY A 122 -14.30 11.56 5.79
CA GLY A 122 -14.70 12.85 6.38
C GLY A 122 -14.03 13.17 7.72
N ILE A 123 -13.02 12.44 8.14
CA ILE A 123 -12.24 12.83 9.33
C ILE A 123 -11.49 14.13 9.05
N GLN A 124 -11.52 15.02 10.04
CA GLN A 124 -10.73 16.24 10.02
C GLN A 124 -9.34 15.94 10.59
N VAL A 125 -8.33 15.97 9.74
CA VAL A 125 -6.94 15.72 10.12
C VAL A 125 -6.04 16.80 9.53
N PRO A 126 -4.88 17.13 10.12
CA PRO A 126 -3.94 18.07 9.55
C PRO A 126 -3.31 17.55 8.25
N GLY A 127 -2.86 18.46 7.39
CA GLY A 127 -2.21 18.11 6.12
C GLY A 127 -3.20 17.78 5.00
N PRO A 128 -2.81 16.94 4.02
CA PRO A 128 -3.64 16.62 2.86
C PRO A 128 -4.87 15.80 3.24
N THR A 129 -6.03 16.16 2.70
CA THR A 129 -7.26 15.38 2.90
C THR A 129 -7.08 13.95 2.38
N PRO A 130 -7.44 12.92 3.16
CA PRO A 130 -7.45 11.54 2.68
C PRO A 130 -8.31 11.40 1.42
N THR A 131 -7.70 10.88 0.35
CA THR A 131 -8.34 10.77 -0.98
C THR A 131 -8.49 9.32 -1.37
N LEU A 132 -9.71 8.92 -1.72
CA LEU A 132 -9.98 7.55 -2.16
C LEU A 132 -9.26 7.26 -3.49
N PHE A 133 -8.46 6.20 -3.51
CA PHE A 133 -7.88 5.69 -4.74
C PHE A 133 -8.91 4.96 -5.56
N TRP A 134 -9.21 5.49 -6.74
CA TRP A 134 -10.17 4.89 -7.67
C TRP A 134 -9.46 4.07 -8.75
N ALA A 135 -9.24 2.79 -8.50
CA ALA A 135 -8.54 1.88 -9.40
C ALA A 135 -9.10 1.82 -10.83
N PRO A 136 -10.45 1.82 -11.06
CA PRO A 136 -10.99 1.89 -12.42
C PRO A 136 -10.61 3.15 -13.18
N GLY A 137 -10.48 4.29 -12.50
CA GLY A 137 -10.03 5.54 -13.12
C GLY A 137 -8.59 5.46 -13.63
N GLN A 138 -7.68 4.95 -12.79
CA GLN A 138 -6.29 4.74 -13.19
C GLN A 138 -6.17 3.70 -14.31
N LEU A 139 -6.97 2.63 -14.25
CA LEU A 139 -7.05 1.65 -15.33
C LEU A 139 -7.49 2.29 -16.65
N ALA A 140 -8.59 3.06 -16.64
CA ALA A 140 -9.11 3.74 -17.82
C ALA A 140 -8.06 4.70 -18.42
N LYS A 141 -7.37 5.47 -17.57
CA LYS A 141 -6.27 6.33 -18.01
C LYS A 141 -5.20 5.53 -18.74
N ARG A 142 -4.71 4.43 -18.17
CA ARG A 142 -3.66 3.61 -18.79
C ARG A 142 -4.13 2.83 -20.01
N MET A 143 -5.39 2.48 -20.07
CA MET A 143 -5.99 1.93 -21.31
C MET A 143 -5.97 2.96 -22.44
N GLY A 144 -6.17 4.26 -22.14
CA GLY A 144 -5.99 5.34 -23.09
C GLY A 144 -4.53 5.58 -23.50
N ASP A 145 -3.62 5.64 -22.50
CA ASP A 145 -2.21 5.97 -22.73
C ASP A 145 -1.44 4.84 -23.46
N TRP A 146 -1.71 3.58 -23.13
CA TRP A 146 -0.93 2.41 -23.57
C TRP A 146 -1.70 1.44 -24.48
N GLY A 147 -3.01 1.60 -24.57
CA GLY A 147 -3.90 0.61 -25.16
C GLY A 147 -4.01 -0.68 -24.31
N ALA A 148 -4.97 -1.55 -24.67
CA ALA A 148 -5.20 -2.79 -23.93
C ALA A 148 -3.97 -3.72 -23.92
N ALA A 149 -3.31 -3.88 -25.06
CA ALA A 149 -2.13 -4.74 -25.17
C ALA A 149 -0.95 -4.22 -24.35
N GLY A 150 -0.69 -2.89 -24.38
CA GLY A 150 0.37 -2.26 -23.60
C GLY A 150 0.11 -2.34 -22.10
N PHE A 151 -1.14 -2.18 -21.65
CA PHE A 151 -1.52 -2.39 -20.27
C PHE A 151 -1.29 -3.84 -19.83
N GLN A 152 -1.78 -4.81 -20.60
CA GLN A 152 -1.61 -6.24 -20.31
C GLN A 152 -0.13 -6.64 -20.22
N GLN A 153 0.70 -6.16 -21.13
CA GLN A 153 2.13 -6.42 -21.12
C GLN A 153 2.80 -5.90 -19.83
N ARG A 154 2.50 -4.68 -19.40
CA ARG A 154 3.08 -4.06 -18.21
C ARG A 154 2.58 -4.72 -16.92
N ALA A 155 1.26 -4.89 -16.80
CA ALA A 155 0.65 -5.54 -15.63
C ALA A 155 1.06 -7.01 -15.53
N GLY A 156 1.09 -7.74 -16.66
CA GLY A 156 1.56 -9.11 -16.76
C GLY A 156 3.05 -9.24 -16.39
N GLY A 157 3.89 -8.35 -16.89
CA GLY A 157 5.31 -8.30 -16.55
C GLY A 157 5.55 -8.06 -15.04
N ALA A 158 4.81 -7.14 -14.44
CA ALA A 158 4.84 -6.90 -12.99
C ALA A 158 4.39 -8.13 -12.20
N TRP A 159 3.33 -8.79 -12.64
CA TRP A 159 2.83 -10.03 -12.04
C TRP A 159 3.84 -11.15 -12.11
N MET A 160 4.47 -11.38 -13.27
CA MET A 160 5.48 -12.44 -13.45
C MET A 160 6.72 -12.23 -12.57
N LYS A 161 7.10 -10.99 -12.27
CA LYS A 161 8.18 -10.70 -11.32
C LYS A 161 7.77 -10.96 -9.87
N PHE A 162 6.49 -10.76 -9.54
CA PHE A 162 5.95 -10.95 -8.19
C PHE A 162 5.74 -12.43 -7.83
N LEU A 163 5.29 -13.27 -8.78
CA LEU A 163 4.94 -14.67 -8.54
C LEU A 163 6.02 -15.50 -7.81
N PRO A 164 7.31 -15.44 -8.18
CA PRO A 164 8.34 -16.21 -7.47
C PRO A 164 8.46 -15.85 -5.98
N ARG A 165 8.13 -14.60 -5.62
CA ARG A 165 8.17 -14.14 -4.22
C ARG A 165 6.98 -14.67 -3.42
N VAL A 166 5.84 -14.89 -4.08
CA VAL A 166 4.60 -15.36 -3.45
C VAL A 166 4.72 -16.80 -2.96
N GLY A 167 5.42 -17.67 -3.71
CA GLY A 167 5.55 -19.10 -3.39
C GLY A 167 6.21 -19.40 -2.04
N GLY A 168 6.96 -18.43 -1.47
CA GLY A 168 7.62 -18.60 -0.18
C GLY A 168 6.71 -18.43 1.05
N TRP A 169 5.49 -17.84 0.86
CA TRP A 169 4.61 -17.50 1.99
C TRP A 169 3.12 -17.72 1.73
N ILE A 170 2.71 -18.11 0.50
CA ILE A 170 1.33 -18.49 0.19
C ILE A 170 1.25 -19.98 -0.08
N THR A 171 0.32 -20.66 0.61
CA THR A 171 -0.15 -22.00 0.27
C THR A 171 -1.49 -21.87 -0.44
N VAL A 172 -1.61 -22.48 -1.62
CA VAL A 172 -2.86 -22.51 -2.38
C VAL A 172 -3.59 -23.83 -2.09
N GLU A 173 -4.69 -23.74 -1.37
CA GLU A 173 -5.60 -24.86 -1.15
C GLU A 173 -6.77 -24.76 -2.13
N ARG A 174 -7.05 -25.86 -2.79
CA ARG A 174 -8.22 -25.99 -3.67
C ARG A 174 -9.31 -26.75 -2.93
N ALA A 175 -10.47 -26.12 -2.78
CA ALA A 175 -11.64 -26.72 -2.20
C ALA A 175 -12.78 -26.71 -3.23
N SER A 176 -13.63 -27.74 -3.24
CA SER A 176 -14.78 -27.83 -4.11
C SER A 176 -16.00 -28.35 -3.33
N GLY A 177 -17.19 -27.79 -3.67
CA GLY A 177 -18.45 -28.13 -3.02
C GLY A 177 -18.77 -27.26 -1.80
N THR A 178 -20.05 -27.23 -1.41
CA THR A 178 -20.58 -26.38 -0.32
C THR A 178 -19.94 -26.68 1.03
N ALA A 179 -19.68 -27.94 1.34
CA ALA A 179 -19.06 -28.37 2.60
C ALA A 179 -17.61 -27.86 2.79
N ALA A 180 -16.95 -27.41 1.72
CA ALA A 180 -15.60 -26.86 1.80
C ALA A 180 -15.59 -25.34 2.06
N ILE A 181 -16.73 -24.67 1.92
CA ILE A 181 -16.90 -23.23 2.16
C ILE A 181 -17.22 -22.96 3.64
N GLU A 182 -17.75 -23.95 4.35
CA GLU A 182 -18.15 -23.86 5.77
C GLU A 182 -16.99 -24.06 6.78
N ARG A 183 -15.77 -24.20 6.29
CA ARG A 183 -14.54 -24.27 7.11
C ARG A 183 -13.89 -22.86 7.17
#